data_ab3dc11e8289cd977b4e8917531bb80c
#
_entry.id   ab3dc11e8289cd977b4e8917531bb80c
#
_cell.length_a   1.000
_cell.length_b   1.000
_cell.length_c   1.000
_cell.angle_alpha   90.00
_cell.angle_beta   90.00
_cell.angle_gamma   90.00
#
_symmetry.space_group_name_H-M   'P 1'
#
loop_
_entity.id
_entity.type
_entity.pdbx_description
1 polymer ?
#
loop_
_entity_poly.entity_id
_entity_poly.type
_entity_poly.pdbx_seq_one_letter_code
_entity_poly.pdbx_strand_id
1 'polypeptide(L)'
;MKHLILSLLFIISIFSASAFAQCTEGNCENGQGTYQYSNGDKYKGQWKNNRLDGQGTLTYLDGSKYVGQWKNNKRHGQGTYIYPDGSKYIGKHKDNKRHGQGTYIYPDGSKYVGRFKDGQMNGQGTLTHLDGSKYVGQWKNNSYNKNPKDNETHKTLPKKMAEEKSQKVESSKSSKVSEKTTNKRYHTVRSGETLYSISRRHDLTVQKIRRLNKLNSSVIYPGQKLLLTL
;
A
#
# COMPACT_ATOMS: atom_id res chain seq x y z
N MET A 1 10.23 -26.06 -70.71
CA MET A 1 9.71 -24.95 -69.89
C MET A 1 9.80 -25.38 -68.43
N LYS A 2 10.80 -24.94 -67.71
CA LYS A 2 10.98 -25.29 -66.27
C LYS A 2 10.54 -24.10 -65.47
N HIS A 3 9.44 -24.27 -64.70
CA HIS A 3 8.94 -23.24 -63.77
C HIS A 3 9.79 -23.26 -62.50
N LEU A 4 10.57 -22.18 -62.31
CA LEU A 4 11.32 -21.93 -61.10
C LEU A 4 10.35 -21.29 -60.06
N ILE A 5 9.94 -22.04 -59.03
CA ILE A 5 9.14 -21.52 -57.92
C ILE A 5 10.15 -20.93 -56.92
N LEU A 6 10.19 -19.60 -56.87
CA LEU A 6 10.98 -18.85 -55.90
C LEU A 6 10.16 -18.72 -54.60
N SER A 7 10.38 -19.62 -53.65
CA SER A 7 9.78 -19.52 -52.32
C SER A 7 10.48 -18.44 -51.51
N LEU A 8 9.82 -17.31 -51.36
CA LEU A 8 10.24 -16.20 -50.51
C LEU A 8 10.00 -16.58 -49.03
N LEU A 9 11.01 -17.06 -48.36
CA LEU A 9 10.98 -17.26 -46.91
C LEU A 9 10.99 -15.89 -46.22
N PHE A 10 9.82 -15.46 -45.78
CA PHE A 10 9.68 -14.31 -44.87
C PHE A 10 10.19 -14.73 -43.47
N ILE A 11 11.46 -14.46 -43.19
CA ILE A 11 11.97 -14.58 -41.85
C ILE A 11 11.41 -13.40 -41.04
N ILE A 12 10.32 -13.66 -40.29
CA ILE A 12 9.83 -12.74 -39.28
C ILE A 12 10.84 -12.83 -38.14
N SER A 13 11.84 -11.96 -38.15
CA SER A 13 12.70 -11.72 -36.98
C SER A 13 11.82 -11.06 -35.92
N ILE A 14 11.38 -11.85 -34.93
CA ILE A 14 10.81 -11.35 -33.71
C ILE A 14 11.95 -10.64 -32.97
N PHE A 15 12.13 -9.35 -33.25
CA PHE A 15 12.93 -8.47 -32.41
C PHE A 15 12.20 -8.35 -31.07
N SER A 16 12.55 -9.18 -30.11
CA SER A 16 12.29 -8.87 -28.71
C SER A 16 13.06 -7.59 -28.40
N ALA A 17 12.37 -6.47 -28.45
CA ALA A 17 12.92 -5.18 -28.04
C ALA A 17 13.26 -5.30 -26.55
N SER A 18 14.47 -5.66 -26.23
CA SER A 18 15.03 -5.51 -24.89
C SER A 18 14.89 -4.02 -24.55
N ALA A 19 14.11 -3.70 -23.53
CA ALA A 19 13.94 -2.33 -23.07
C ALA A 19 15.30 -1.87 -22.51
N PHE A 20 16.07 -1.13 -23.32
CA PHE A 20 17.30 -0.51 -22.85
C PHE A 20 16.94 0.73 -22.02
N ALA A 21 17.69 0.92 -20.93
CA ALA A 21 17.60 2.15 -20.14
C ALA A 21 18.08 3.34 -20.99
N GLN A 22 17.21 4.34 -21.20
CA GLN A 22 17.55 5.49 -22.04
C GLN A 22 16.72 6.74 -21.70
N CYS A 23 17.31 7.90 -22.01
CA CYS A 23 16.57 9.16 -22.06
C CYS A 23 15.73 9.16 -23.34
N THR A 24 14.41 9.23 -23.21
CA THR A 24 13.46 9.17 -24.33
C THR A 24 12.99 10.55 -24.77
N GLU A 25 13.06 11.54 -23.88
CA GLU A 25 12.63 12.91 -24.17
C GLU A 25 13.44 13.91 -23.32
N GLY A 26 13.75 15.07 -23.88
CA GLY A 26 14.34 16.20 -23.15
C GLY A 26 15.80 16.00 -22.77
N ASN A 27 16.19 16.56 -21.62
CA ASN A 27 17.56 16.50 -21.10
C ASN A 27 17.60 15.80 -19.75
N CYS A 28 18.06 14.54 -19.75
CA CYS A 28 18.19 13.72 -18.55
C CYS A 28 19.54 13.92 -17.83
N GLU A 29 20.33 14.89 -18.21
CA GLU A 29 21.56 15.29 -17.50
C GLU A 29 21.34 16.54 -16.66
N ASN A 30 20.81 17.60 -17.31
CA ASN A 30 20.52 18.88 -16.66
C ASN A 30 19.29 19.53 -17.32
N GLY A 31 18.14 19.52 -16.63
CA GLY A 31 16.90 20.09 -17.16
C GLY A 31 15.69 19.20 -16.97
N GLN A 32 14.72 19.30 -17.88
CA GLN A 32 13.54 18.45 -17.90
C GLN A 32 13.78 17.27 -18.84
N GLY A 33 13.52 16.04 -18.38
CA GLY A 33 13.68 14.87 -19.21
C GLY A 33 12.82 13.69 -18.79
N THR A 34 12.60 12.77 -19.73
CA THR A 34 11.91 11.49 -19.51
C THR A 34 12.90 10.36 -19.70
N TYR A 35 13.05 9.52 -18.70
CA TYR A 35 13.98 8.40 -18.71
C TYR A 35 13.23 7.08 -18.51
N GLN A 36 13.46 6.12 -19.39
CA GLN A 36 12.96 4.76 -19.30
C GLN A 36 14.05 3.86 -18.73
N TYR A 37 13.81 3.23 -17.60
CA TYR A 37 14.71 2.26 -16.98
C TYR A 37 14.55 0.86 -17.59
N SER A 38 15.60 0.08 -17.61
CA SER A 38 15.59 -1.31 -18.12
C SER A 38 14.66 -2.24 -17.35
N ASN A 39 14.38 -1.93 -16.09
CA ASN A 39 13.42 -2.67 -15.24
C ASN A 39 11.95 -2.30 -15.50
N GLY A 40 11.67 -1.40 -16.46
CA GLY A 40 10.32 -0.95 -16.81
C GLY A 40 9.83 0.29 -16.04
N ASP A 41 10.59 0.80 -15.07
CA ASP A 41 10.25 2.06 -14.41
C ASP A 41 10.41 3.24 -15.37
N LYS A 42 9.61 4.30 -15.17
CA LYS A 42 9.67 5.52 -16.00
C LYS A 42 9.69 6.77 -15.12
N TYR A 43 10.73 7.59 -15.28
CA TYR A 43 10.80 8.91 -14.65
C TYR A 43 10.54 10.02 -15.65
N LYS A 44 9.75 11.02 -15.24
CA LYS A 44 9.56 12.27 -15.96
C LYS A 44 9.70 13.44 -14.97
N GLY A 45 10.70 14.28 -15.18
CA GLY A 45 10.94 15.37 -14.24
C GLY A 45 12.28 16.08 -14.44
N GLN A 46 12.68 16.76 -13.38
CA GLN A 46 13.90 17.57 -13.35
C GLN A 46 15.13 16.72 -13.06
N TRP A 47 16.22 17.07 -13.73
CA TRP A 47 17.53 16.45 -13.64
C TRP A 47 18.61 17.48 -13.33
N LYS A 48 19.58 17.08 -12.54
CA LYS A 48 20.80 17.85 -12.28
C LYS A 48 21.98 16.91 -12.13
N ASN A 49 23.02 17.10 -12.96
CA ASN A 49 24.23 16.28 -12.97
C ASN A 49 23.88 14.77 -13.03
N ASN A 50 23.06 14.36 -14.00
CA ASN A 50 22.58 12.98 -14.20
C ASN A 50 21.82 12.38 -13.00
N ARG A 51 21.24 13.22 -12.13
CA ARG A 51 20.46 12.79 -10.96
C ARG A 51 19.06 13.36 -10.99
N LEU A 52 18.11 12.61 -10.49
CA LEU A 52 16.77 13.12 -10.20
C LEU A 52 16.91 14.21 -9.13
N ASP A 53 16.60 15.44 -9.50
CA ASP A 53 16.74 16.59 -8.60
C ASP A 53 15.71 17.66 -8.99
N GLY A 54 14.85 18.07 -8.06
CA GLY A 54 13.72 18.95 -8.31
C GLY A 54 12.39 18.22 -8.37
N GLN A 55 11.43 18.70 -9.16
CA GLN A 55 10.10 18.10 -9.30
C GLN A 55 10.10 16.96 -10.32
N GLY A 56 9.41 15.85 -9.99
CA GLY A 56 9.31 14.74 -10.95
C GLY A 56 8.33 13.66 -10.54
N THR A 57 8.02 12.82 -11.52
CA THR A 57 7.15 11.65 -11.38
C THR A 57 7.94 10.41 -11.73
N LEU A 58 7.98 9.44 -10.81
CA LEU A 58 8.46 8.08 -11.07
C LEU A 58 7.27 7.13 -11.04
N THR A 59 7.06 6.45 -12.14
CA THR A 59 6.08 5.36 -12.26
C THR A 59 6.87 4.06 -12.27
N TYR A 60 6.56 3.17 -11.35
CA TYR A 60 7.20 1.88 -11.20
C TYR A 60 6.45 0.81 -12.00
N LEU A 61 7.15 -0.24 -12.40
CA LEU A 61 6.55 -1.37 -13.14
C LEU A 61 5.46 -2.08 -12.33
N ASP A 62 5.55 -2.09 -11.00
CA ASP A 62 4.55 -2.67 -10.10
C ASP A 62 3.25 -1.84 -10.00
N GLY A 63 3.13 -0.73 -10.75
CA GLY A 63 2.00 0.18 -10.73
C GLY A 63 2.07 1.24 -9.62
N SER A 64 3.05 1.20 -8.74
CA SER A 64 3.23 2.28 -7.79
C SER A 64 3.72 3.56 -8.48
N LYS A 65 3.50 4.71 -7.83
CA LYS A 65 3.85 6.01 -8.41
C LYS A 65 4.26 7.00 -7.33
N TYR A 66 5.34 7.72 -7.58
CA TYR A 66 5.70 8.88 -6.77
C TYR A 66 5.62 10.16 -7.59
N VAL A 67 4.99 11.18 -7.06
CA VAL A 67 4.93 12.54 -7.62
C VAL A 67 5.39 13.51 -6.55
N GLY A 68 6.47 14.24 -6.78
CA GLY A 68 6.98 15.16 -5.79
C GLY A 68 8.42 15.57 -5.99
N GLN A 69 9.02 16.05 -4.90
CA GLN A 69 10.37 16.56 -4.88
C GLN A 69 11.41 15.44 -4.80
N TRP A 70 12.49 15.62 -5.54
CA TRP A 70 13.65 14.74 -5.58
C TRP A 70 14.89 15.50 -5.19
N LYS A 71 15.83 14.83 -4.60
CA LYS A 71 17.17 15.34 -4.31
C LYS A 71 18.19 14.22 -4.42
N ASN A 72 19.15 14.35 -5.33
CA ASN A 72 20.21 13.35 -5.55
C ASN A 72 19.65 11.92 -5.67
N ASN A 73 18.72 11.68 -6.60
CA ASN A 73 18.06 10.39 -6.84
C ASN A 73 17.19 9.86 -5.68
N LYS A 74 16.90 10.68 -4.67
CA LYS A 74 16.08 10.28 -3.53
C LYS A 74 14.81 11.10 -3.46
N ARG A 75 13.67 10.48 -3.13
CA ARG A 75 12.46 11.21 -2.76
C ARG A 75 12.77 12.08 -1.56
N HIS A 76 12.48 13.37 -1.70
CA HIS A 76 12.77 14.38 -0.68
C HIS A 76 11.66 15.43 -0.67
N GLY A 77 11.56 16.25 0.42
CA GLY A 77 10.55 17.31 0.47
C GLY A 77 9.11 16.80 0.36
N GLN A 78 8.23 17.58 -0.22
CA GLN A 78 6.81 17.24 -0.37
C GLN A 78 6.57 16.30 -1.56
N GLY A 79 5.68 15.33 -1.37
CA GLY A 79 5.31 14.41 -2.44
C GLY A 79 4.16 13.49 -2.08
N THR A 80 3.62 12.86 -3.12
CA THR A 80 2.58 11.84 -3.04
C THR A 80 3.14 10.52 -3.52
N TYR A 81 3.05 9.50 -2.70
CA TYR A 81 3.33 8.11 -3.08
C TYR A 81 2.03 7.32 -3.14
N ILE A 82 1.75 6.70 -4.27
CA ILE A 82 0.61 5.80 -4.48
C ILE A 82 1.18 4.39 -4.53
N TYR A 83 0.66 3.51 -3.70
CA TYR A 83 1.10 2.12 -3.60
C TYR A 83 0.28 1.22 -4.54
N PRO A 84 0.77 0.01 -4.90
CA PRO A 84 0.05 -0.89 -5.79
C PRO A 84 -1.30 -1.38 -5.22
N ASP A 85 -1.44 -1.36 -3.89
CA ASP A 85 -2.69 -1.73 -3.20
C ASP A 85 -3.73 -0.59 -3.16
N GLY A 86 -3.43 0.56 -3.80
CA GLY A 86 -4.28 1.76 -3.82
C GLY A 86 -4.11 2.66 -2.60
N SER A 87 -3.32 2.26 -1.59
CA SER A 87 -3.01 3.16 -0.48
C SER A 87 -2.20 4.36 -0.97
N LYS A 88 -2.22 5.45 -0.21
CA LYS A 88 -1.57 6.69 -0.60
C LYS A 88 -0.92 7.37 0.59
N TYR A 89 0.29 7.86 0.39
CA TYR A 89 0.93 8.79 1.33
C TYR A 89 1.08 10.17 0.68
N ILE A 90 0.67 11.20 1.38
CA ILE A 90 0.80 12.60 0.98
C ILE A 90 1.54 13.31 2.10
N GLY A 91 2.73 13.83 1.85
CA GLY A 91 3.50 14.49 2.90
C GLY A 91 4.99 14.59 2.62
N LYS A 92 5.73 14.93 3.67
CA LYS A 92 7.16 15.13 3.58
C LYS A 92 7.92 13.80 3.49
N HIS A 93 8.90 13.75 2.61
CA HIS A 93 9.88 12.67 2.48
C HIS A 93 11.27 13.16 2.84
N LYS A 94 12.10 12.27 3.35
CA LYS A 94 13.52 12.46 3.57
C LYS A 94 14.24 11.17 3.22
N ASP A 95 15.18 11.23 2.27
CA ASP A 95 16.02 10.09 1.84
C ASP A 95 15.21 8.81 1.56
N ASN A 96 14.20 8.92 0.68
CA ASN A 96 13.26 7.87 0.29
C ASN A 96 12.24 7.42 1.36
N LYS A 97 12.29 7.95 2.58
CA LYS A 97 11.40 7.58 3.68
C LYS A 97 10.34 8.65 3.93
N ARG A 98 9.14 8.24 4.34
CA ARG A 98 8.12 9.16 4.89
C ARG A 98 8.69 9.84 6.13
N HIS A 99 8.56 11.16 6.22
CA HIS A 99 9.13 11.95 7.31
C HIS A 99 8.30 13.20 7.59
N GLY A 100 8.40 13.74 8.83
CA GLY A 100 7.66 14.96 9.19
C GLY A 100 6.15 14.78 9.14
N GLN A 101 5.41 15.83 8.81
CA GLN A 101 3.94 15.78 8.69
C GLN A 101 3.51 15.10 7.40
N GLY A 102 2.44 14.29 7.50
CA GLY A 102 1.88 13.61 6.35
C GLY A 102 0.53 12.96 6.64
N THR A 103 -0.12 12.56 5.56
CA THR A 103 -1.37 11.81 5.56
C THR A 103 -1.13 10.48 4.89
N TYR A 104 -1.50 9.39 5.54
CA TYR A 104 -1.55 8.07 4.94
C TYR A 104 -3.01 7.65 4.82
N ILE A 105 -3.43 7.32 3.61
CA ILE A 105 -4.78 6.84 3.29
C ILE A 105 -4.65 5.35 2.99
N TYR A 106 -5.37 4.55 3.73
CA TYR A 106 -5.40 3.10 3.57
C TYR A 106 -6.30 2.69 2.40
N PRO A 107 -6.16 1.46 1.85
CA PRO A 107 -7.00 1.01 0.73
C PRO A 107 -8.49 0.95 1.07
N ASP A 108 -8.84 0.82 2.35
CA ASP A 108 -10.20 0.86 2.82
C ASP A 108 -10.76 2.28 3.04
N GLY A 109 -9.96 3.32 2.80
CA GLY A 109 -10.34 4.72 3.01
C GLY A 109 -10.07 5.25 4.42
N SER A 110 -9.71 4.42 5.38
CA SER A 110 -9.21 4.88 6.68
C SER A 110 -8.01 5.80 6.50
N LYS A 111 -7.81 6.76 7.40
CA LYS A 111 -6.82 7.81 7.21
C LYS A 111 -6.05 8.11 8.49
N TYR A 112 -4.73 8.07 8.41
CA TYR A 112 -3.86 8.64 9.43
C TYR A 112 -3.36 10.02 9.01
N VAL A 113 -3.45 10.99 9.90
CA VAL A 113 -2.87 12.33 9.75
C VAL A 113 -1.98 12.59 10.94
N GLY A 114 -0.69 12.80 10.70
CA GLY A 114 0.24 12.98 11.82
C GLY A 114 1.71 12.96 11.40
N ARG A 115 2.57 12.79 12.40
CA ARG A 115 4.02 12.77 12.19
C ARG A 115 4.51 11.40 11.76
N PHE A 116 5.51 11.42 10.87
CA PHE A 116 6.28 10.26 10.44
C PHE A 116 7.77 10.48 10.75
N LYS A 117 8.45 9.42 11.14
CA LYS A 117 9.89 9.38 11.28
C LYS A 117 10.40 8.07 10.70
N ASP A 118 11.35 8.16 9.76
CA ASP A 118 11.99 7.00 9.11
C ASP A 118 11.01 5.96 8.54
N GLY A 119 9.91 6.46 7.94
CA GLY A 119 8.88 5.63 7.31
C GLY A 119 7.75 5.17 8.24
N GLN A 120 7.83 5.45 9.54
CA GLN A 120 6.87 4.99 10.54
C GLN A 120 6.05 6.15 11.11
N MET A 121 4.79 5.90 11.50
CA MET A 121 4.01 6.82 12.33
C MET A 121 4.72 7.01 13.67
N ASN A 122 5.06 8.25 13.99
CA ASN A 122 5.86 8.55 15.17
C ASN A 122 5.62 10.00 15.62
N GLY A 123 5.14 10.18 16.84
CA GLY A 123 4.73 11.47 17.40
C GLY A 123 3.21 11.66 17.36
N GLN A 124 2.75 12.88 17.45
CA GLN A 124 1.30 13.21 17.44
C GLN A 124 0.65 12.84 16.11
N GLY A 125 -0.53 12.21 16.18
CA GLY A 125 -1.30 11.86 15.01
C GLY A 125 -2.72 11.40 15.34
N THR A 126 -3.54 11.38 14.30
CA THR A 126 -4.94 10.94 14.34
C THR A 126 -5.16 9.86 13.28
N LEU A 127 -5.59 8.68 13.69
CA LEU A 127 -6.13 7.66 12.81
C LEU A 127 -7.66 7.75 12.85
N THR A 128 -8.27 7.93 11.69
CA THR A 128 -9.73 7.94 11.52
C THR A 128 -10.12 6.72 10.70
N HIS A 129 -11.03 5.91 11.22
CA HIS A 129 -11.62 4.77 10.53
C HIS A 129 -12.85 5.16 9.71
N LEU A 130 -13.29 4.26 8.82
CA LEU A 130 -14.49 4.47 8.00
C LEU A 130 -15.77 4.65 8.82
N ASP A 131 -15.87 4.01 9.98
CA ASP A 131 -17.00 4.17 10.91
C ASP A 131 -16.97 5.50 11.68
N GLY A 132 -15.99 6.37 11.37
CA GLY A 132 -15.78 7.65 12.03
C GLY A 132 -15.05 7.58 13.37
N SER A 133 -14.75 6.39 13.88
CA SER A 133 -13.96 6.25 15.10
C SER A 133 -12.53 6.81 14.91
N LYS A 134 -11.97 7.37 15.98
CA LYS A 134 -10.67 8.05 15.92
C LYS A 134 -9.77 7.60 17.07
N TYR A 135 -8.47 7.48 16.74
CA TYR A 135 -7.38 7.36 17.72
C TYR A 135 -6.51 8.61 17.61
N VAL A 136 -6.60 9.48 18.58
CA VAL A 136 -5.87 10.76 18.62
C VAL A 136 -4.84 10.70 19.74
N GLY A 137 -3.58 10.92 19.44
CA GLY A 137 -2.55 10.93 20.46
C GLY A 137 -1.16 10.59 19.94
N GLN A 138 -0.35 10.03 20.83
CA GLN A 138 1.04 9.68 20.55
C GLN A 138 1.16 8.34 19.83
N TRP A 139 1.98 8.32 18.80
CA TRP A 139 2.33 7.15 18.01
C TRP A 139 3.82 6.85 18.14
N LYS A 140 4.19 5.60 18.21
CA LYS A 140 5.58 5.15 18.23
C LYS A 140 5.70 3.89 17.38
N ASN A 141 6.55 3.94 16.35
CA ASN A 141 6.83 2.80 15.47
C ASN A 141 5.54 2.15 14.92
N ASN A 142 4.62 2.95 14.37
CA ASN A 142 3.30 2.57 13.84
C ASN A 142 2.30 2.07 14.89
N SER A 143 2.63 2.12 16.16
CA SER A 143 1.75 1.70 17.26
C SER A 143 1.18 2.93 17.97
N TYR A 144 -0.13 2.91 18.24
CA TYR A 144 -0.77 3.92 19.07
C TYR A 144 -0.36 3.69 20.55
N ASN A 145 0.23 4.70 21.15
CA ASN A 145 0.56 4.68 22.58
C ASN A 145 -0.62 5.27 23.35
N LYS A 146 -1.47 4.37 23.84
CA LYS A 146 -2.65 4.76 24.61
C LYS A 146 -2.19 5.40 25.94
N ASN A 147 -2.42 6.69 26.11
CA ASN A 147 -2.28 7.33 27.40
C ASN A 147 -3.47 6.91 28.28
N PRO A 148 -3.27 6.52 29.55
CA PRO A 148 -4.37 6.19 30.45
C PRO A 148 -5.42 7.31 30.63
N LYS A 149 -5.02 8.57 30.36
CA LYS A 149 -5.91 9.74 30.36
C LYS A 149 -6.75 9.91 29.10
N ASP A 150 -6.48 9.17 28.03
CA ASP A 150 -7.20 9.28 26.75
C ASP A 150 -8.55 8.51 26.75
N ASN A 151 -8.96 7.93 27.87
CA ASN A 151 -10.20 7.12 27.98
C ASN A 151 -11.49 7.92 27.95
N GLU A 152 -11.47 9.25 28.04
CA GLU A 152 -12.71 10.04 28.22
C GLU A 152 -13.22 10.77 26.97
N THR A 153 -12.47 10.84 25.87
CA THR A 153 -12.88 11.67 24.73
C THR A 153 -13.13 10.94 23.41
N HIS A 154 -13.03 9.61 23.34
CA HIS A 154 -13.04 8.90 22.05
C HIS A 154 -14.14 7.86 21.84
N LYS A 155 -15.25 7.94 22.57
CA LYS A 155 -16.43 7.11 22.34
C LYS A 155 -17.62 7.97 21.95
N THR A 156 -17.55 8.65 20.81
CA THR A 156 -18.75 9.09 20.12
C THR A 156 -19.07 8.11 18.99
N LEU A 157 -19.48 6.91 19.38
CA LEU A 157 -20.39 6.13 18.55
C LEU A 157 -21.72 6.90 18.55
N PRO A 158 -22.35 7.14 17.40
CA PRO A 158 -23.74 7.59 17.38
C PRO A 158 -24.60 6.53 18.07
N LYS A 159 -25.24 6.92 19.14
CA LYS A 159 -26.07 6.09 20.03
C LYS A 159 -27.33 5.51 19.36
N LYS A 160 -27.39 5.46 18.02
CA LYS A 160 -28.56 5.11 17.22
C LYS A 160 -28.52 3.79 16.46
N MET A 161 -27.44 2.99 16.59
CA MET A 161 -27.37 1.67 15.94
C MET A 161 -27.14 0.50 16.91
N ALA A 162 -27.20 0.72 18.22
CA ALA A 162 -26.96 -0.33 19.21
C ALA A 162 -28.25 -0.96 19.78
N GLU A 163 -29.44 -0.50 19.43
CA GLU A 163 -30.70 -0.99 20.02
C GLU A 163 -31.57 -1.87 19.13
N GLU A 164 -31.13 -2.24 17.93
CA GLU A 164 -32.00 -3.01 17.01
C GLU A 164 -31.52 -4.45 16.68
N LYS A 165 -30.64 -5.05 17.49
CA LYS A 165 -30.32 -6.50 17.33
C LYS A 165 -30.16 -7.27 18.64
N SER A 166 -31.10 -7.08 19.55
CA SER A 166 -31.27 -7.95 20.72
C SER A 166 -32.69 -8.50 20.79
N GLN A 167 -33.17 -9.15 19.74
CA GLN A 167 -34.28 -10.09 19.86
C GLN A 167 -34.33 -11.02 18.66
N LYS A 168 -34.34 -12.33 19.01
CA LYS A 168 -34.71 -13.46 18.18
C LYS A 168 -33.56 -14.12 17.38
N VAL A 169 -32.99 -15.19 17.91
CA VAL A 169 -33.26 -16.55 17.45
C VAL A 169 -32.80 -17.54 18.53
N GLU A 170 -33.76 -18.11 19.20
CA GLU A 170 -33.65 -19.40 19.89
C GLU A 170 -34.30 -20.47 19.01
N SER A 171 -33.69 -21.66 19.01
CA SER A 171 -34.19 -22.95 18.50
C SER A 171 -34.16 -23.22 17.00
N SER A 172 -33.25 -24.14 16.54
CA SER A 172 -33.63 -25.52 16.20
C SER A 172 -32.47 -26.34 15.70
N LYS A 173 -32.20 -27.43 16.39
CA LYS A 173 -31.75 -28.79 16.03
C LYS A 173 -30.96 -29.07 14.77
N SER A 174 -29.74 -29.58 15.05
CA SER A 174 -29.18 -30.88 14.57
C SER A 174 -29.41 -31.32 13.14
N SER A 175 -28.29 -31.35 12.39
CA SER A 175 -27.99 -32.49 11.52
C SER A 175 -26.47 -32.57 11.30
N LYS A 176 -25.93 -33.78 11.59
CA LYS A 176 -24.56 -34.21 11.37
C LYS A 176 -24.23 -34.12 9.87
N VAL A 177 -23.19 -33.37 9.51
CA VAL A 177 -22.47 -33.52 8.25
C VAL A 177 -20.98 -33.61 8.56
N SER A 178 -20.41 -34.69 8.09
CA SER A 178 -19.02 -35.11 8.04
C SER A 178 -18.01 -33.96 8.09
N GLU A 179 -17.14 -33.94 9.12
CA GLU A 179 -15.97 -33.09 9.26
C GLU A 179 -14.92 -33.43 8.19
N LYS A 180 -14.86 -32.57 7.16
CA LYS A 180 -13.68 -32.49 6.34
C LYS A 180 -12.68 -31.63 7.13
N THR A 181 -11.66 -32.26 7.71
CA THR A 181 -10.57 -31.56 8.44
C THR A 181 -9.87 -30.57 7.53
N THR A 182 -10.32 -29.32 7.57
CA THR A 182 -9.64 -28.21 6.90
C THR A 182 -8.53 -27.73 7.82
N ASN A 183 -7.28 -27.86 7.38
CA ASN A 183 -6.10 -27.37 8.09
C ASN A 183 -6.11 -25.83 8.14
N LYS A 184 -6.80 -25.26 9.12
CA LYS A 184 -6.87 -23.82 9.35
C LYS A 184 -5.50 -23.29 9.79
N ARG A 185 -4.89 -22.42 9.00
CA ARG A 185 -3.66 -21.72 9.39
C ARG A 185 -3.98 -20.33 9.90
N TYR A 186 -3.30 -19.94 10.96
CA TYR A 186 -3.45 -18.65 11.60
C TYR A 186 -2.11 -17.90 11.64
N HIS A 187 -2.19 -16.57 11.63
CA HIS A 187 -1.08 -15.68 11.93
C HIS A 187 -1.44 -14.79 13.11
N THR A 188 -0.57 -14.72 14.13
CA THR A 188 -0.72 -13.75 15.21
C THR A 188 0.03 -12.48 14.84
N VAL A 189 -0.69 -11.38 14.74
CA VAL A 189 -0.15 -10.07 14.37
C VAL A 189 0.89 -9.63 15.38
N ARG A 190 2.08 -9.28 14.91
CA ARG A 190 3.16 -8.73 15.72
C ARG A 190 3.12 -7.19 15.66
N SER A 191 3.78 -6.53 16.62
CA SER A 191 3.93 -5.08 16.59
C SER A 191 4.58 -4.61 15.29
N GLY A 192 3.97 -3.61 14.64
CA GLY A 192 4.45 -3.04 13.37
C GLY A 192 4.05 -3.80 12.10
N GLU A 193 3.36 -4.94 12.20
CA GLU A 193 2.84 -5.64 11.03
C GLU A 193 1.57 -4.98 10.49
N THR A 194 1.39 -5.07 9.18
CA THR A 194 0.19 -4.63 8.46
C THR A 194 -0.42 -5.82 7.72
N LEU A 195 -1.69 -5.74 7.34
CA LEU A 195 -2.30 -6.77 6.48
C LEU A 195 -1.50 -6.97 5.19
N TYR A 196 -0.90 -5.89 4.67
CA TYR A 196 -0.04 -5.97 3.47
C TYR A 196 1.24 -6.78 3.74
N SER A 197 1.98 -6.48 4.82
CA SER A 197 3.19 -7.23 5.16
C SER A 197 2.91 -8.71 5.44
N ILE A 198 1.77 -9.00 6.09
CA ILE A 198 1.31 -10.36 6.36
C ILE A 198 0.89 -11.06 5.07
N SER A 199 0.14 -10.39 4.20
CA SER A 199 -0.29 -10.96 2.91
C SER A 199 0.90 -11.37 2.04
N ARG A 200 1.92 -10.52 1.96
CA ARG A 200 3.18 -10.81 1.23
C ARG A 200 3.92 -12.02 1.82
N ARG A 201 4.02 -12.09 3.15
CA ARG A 201 4.72 -13.19 3.84
C ARG A 201 4.06 -14.55 3.62
N HIS A 202 2.73 -14.56 3.48
CA HIS A 202 1.94 -15.79 3.37
C HIS A 202 1.42 -16.05 1.95
N ASP A 203 1.89 -15.28 0.96
CA ASP A 203 1.46 -15.36 -0.45
C ASP A 203 -0.06 -15.28 -0.63
N LEU A 204 -0.65 -14.33 0.07
CA LEU A 204 -2.07 -14.03 0.05
C LEU A 204 -2.31 -12.60 -0.39
N THR A 205 -3.54 -12.30 -0.80
CA THR A 205 -3.96 -10.91 -0.98
C THR A 205 -4.54 -10.34 0.32
N VAL A 206 -4.38 -9.04 0.53
CA VAL A 206 -5.01 -8.31 1.64
C VAL A 206 -6.53 -8.56 1.66
N GLN A 207 -7.17 -8.54 0.49
CA GLN A 207 -8.60 -8.82 0.35
C GLN A 207 -8.98 -10.22 0.81
N LYS A 208 -8.15 -11.25 0.52
CA LYS A 208 -8.39 -12.63 0.97
C LYS A 208 -8.32 -12.72 2.49
N ILE A 209 -7.30 -12.11 3.12
CA ILE A 209 -7.17 -12.10 4.58
C ILE A 209 -8.37 -11.36 5.21
N ARG A 210 -8.75 -10.19 4.68
CA ARG A 210 -9.94 -9.46 5.15
C ARG A 210 -11.21 -10.29 5.08
N ARG A 211 -11.46 -10.95 3.96
CA ARG A 211 -12.66 -11.80 3.76
C ARG A 211 -12.69 -12.96 4.74
N LEU A 212 -11.56 -13.69 4.90
CA LEU A 212 -11.46 -14.83 5.82
C LEU A 212 -11.74 -14.43 7.27
N ASN A 213 -11.37 -13.20 7.65
CA ASN A 213 -11.49 -12.70 9.03
C ASN A 213 -12.65 -11.73 9.22
N LYS A 214 -13.49 -11.53 8.21
CA LYS A 214 -14.65 -10.59 8.23
C LYS A 214 -14.22 -9.18 8.68
N LEU A 215 -13.02 -8.74 8.23
CA LEU A 215 -12.50 -7.42 8.60
C LEU A 215 -13.13 -6.34 7.74
N ASN A 216 -13.72 -5.35 8.37
CA ASN A 216 -14.29 -4.17 7.68
C ASN A 216 -13.24 -3.12 7.33
N SER A 217 -12.04 -3.21 7.93
CA SER A 217 -10.92 -2.30 7.68
C SER A 217 -9.61 -3.07 7.48
N SER A 218 -8.55 -2.39 7.05
CA SER A 218 -7.19 -2.96 6.95
C SER A 218 -6.39 -2.78 8.25
N VAL A 219 -7.00 -2.24 9.29
CA VAL A 219 -6.35 -2.06 10.58
C VAL A 219 -6.37 -3.37 11.36
N ILE A 220 -5.22 -3.75 11.86
CA ILE A 220 -5.00 -4.93 12.70
C ILE A 220 -4.14 -4.54 13.90
N TYR A 221 -4.29 -5.28 14.98
CA TYR A 221 -3.65 -4.96 16.25
C TYR A 221 -2.65 -6.05 16.64
N PRO A 222 -1.54 -5.73 17.31
CA PRO A 222 -0.65 -6.72 17.90
C PRO A 222 -1.41 -7.70 18.79
N GLY A 223 -1.14 -9.00 18.62
CA GLY A 223 -1.85 -10.08 19.29
C GLY A 223 -3.12 -10.58 18.58
N GLN A 224 -3.63 -9.86 17.58
CA GLN A 224 -4.79 -10.29 16.81
C GLN A 224 -4.45 -11.56 16.01
N LYS A 225 -5.32 -12.58 16.12
CA LYS A 225 -5.23 -13.82 15.35
C LYS A 225 -5.97 -13.69 14.02
N LEU A 226 -5.25 -13.84 12.91
CA LEU A 226 -5.81 -13.79 11.57
C LEU A 226 -5.82 -15.19 10.95
N LEU A 227 -7.00 -15.62 10.48
CA LEU A 227 -7.14 -16.84 9.69
C LEU A 227 -6.58 -16.60 8.29
N LEU A 228 -5.69 -17.46 7.84
CA LEU A 228 -5.04 -17.38 6.53
C LEU A 228 -5.60 -18.37 5.50
N THR A 229 -6.07 -19.54 5.97
CA THR A 229 -6.71 -20.56 5.13
C THR A 229 -7.85 -21.21 5.89
N LEU A 230 -8.88 -21.65 5.15
CA LEU A 230 -9.97 -22.51 5.63
C LEU A 230 -9.58 -23.97 5.45
#